data_5e05bd4ede22702fb212589f466ce2b7
#
_entry.id   5e05bd4ede22702fb212589f466ce2b7
#
_cell.length_a   1.000
_cell.length_b   1.000
_cell.length_c   1.000
_cell.angle_alpha   90.00
_cell.angle_beta   90.00
_cell.angle_gamma   90.00
#
_symmetry.space_group_name_H-M   'P 1'
#
loop_
_entity.id
_entity.type
_entity.pdbx_description
1 polymer ?
#
loop_
_entity_poly.entity_id
_entity_poly.type
_entity_poly.pdbx_seq_one_letter_code
_entity_poly.pdbx_strand_id
1 'polypeptide(L)'
;MRPRKFPIVLINDIIRWRFATLVLSILFVGFDAPSTLGQSFLRQSNQWKAMPVVVLQGLDKITARVSTFEIEVGKVGFFGVLSIEVKSCKKKPPTEPPEKVAFVVINDLKPGEKMIEVFRGWMFASSPSLNGLEHPVYDVWVLDCRKSSIQSKPSEDELK
;
A
#
# COMPACT_ATOMS: atom_id res chain seq x y z
N MET A 1 -60.39 17.11 69.80
CA MET A 1 -59.41 16.24 69.06
C MET A 1 -59.99 15.98 67.69
N ARG A 2 -59.33 16.47 66.60
CA ARG A 2 -59.74 16.25 65.19
C ARG A 2 -58.84 15.17 64.58
N PRO A 3 -59.40 14.12 63.96
CA PRO A 3 -58.57 13.12 63.27
C PRO A 3 -57.94 13.70 61.96
N ARG A 4 -56.64 13.54 61.78
CA ARG A 4 -55.96 13.89 60.56
C ARG A 4 -56.27 12.83 59.47
N LYS A 5 -56.95 13.24 58.40
CA LYS A 5 -57.15 12.44 57.21
C LYS A 5 -55.81 12.47 56.36
N PHE A 6 -55.18 11.35 56.26
CA PHE A 6 -54.09 11.21 55.32
C PHE A 6 -54.63 11.03 53.88
N PRO A 7 -54.10 11.73 52.88
CA PRO A 7 -54.58 11.59 51.51
C PRO A 7 -54.09 10.27 50.92
N ILE A 8 -55.01 9.42 50.51
CA ILE A 8 -54.81 8.12 49.84
C ILE A 8 -54.24 8.30 48.40
N VAL A 9 -54.10 9.55 47.95
CA VAL A 9 -53.73 9.88 46.56
C VAL A 9 -52.25 9.59 46.21
N LEU A 10 -51.38 9.50 47.22
CA LEU A 10 -49.93 9.37 47.00
C LEU A 10 -49.46 7.95 46.65
N ILE A 11 -50.23 6.93 46.84
CA ILE A 11 -49.82 5.54 46.60
C ILE A 11 -49.97 5.15 45.13
N ASN A 12 -50.99 5.64 44.43
CA ASN A 12 -51.24 5.32 43.02
C ASN A 12 -50.23 6.00 42.10
N ASP A 13 -49.72 7.18 42.41
CA ASP A 13 -48.76 7.88 41.58
C ASP A 13 -47.36 7.24 41.65
N ILE A 14 -46.97 6.72 42.81
CA ILE A 14 -45.70 6.02 43.00
C ILE A 14 -45.70 4.69 42.23
N ILE A 15 -46.83 3.99 42.22
CA ILE A 15 -46.95 2.72 41.46
C ILE A 15 -46.94 2.97 39.93
N ARG A 16 -47.61 4.00 39.46
CA ARG A 16 -47.63 4.37 38.05
C ARG A 16 -46.24 4.81 37.54
N TRP A 17 -45.47 5.54 38.33
CA TRP A 17 -44.10 5.96 37.98
C TRP A 17 -43.13 4.80 37.94
N ARG A 18 -43.27 3.83 38.86
CA ARG A 18 -42.40 2.63 38.86
C ARG A 18 -42.68 1.70 37.67
N PHE A 19 -43.93 1.61 37.20
CA PHE A 19 -44.24 0.85 35.97
C PHE A 19 -43.78 1.58 34.71
N ALA A 20 -43.86 2.90 34.64
CA ALA A 20 -43.38 3.68 33.51
C ALA A 20 -41.87 3.58 33.33
N THR A 21 -41.09 3.60 34.41
CA THR A 21 -39.61 3.42 34.34
C THR A 21 -39.21 2.00 33.98
N LEU A 22 -39.98 0.98 34.38
CA LEU A 22 -39.70 -0.42 34.07
C LEU A 22 -39.99 -0.75 32.59
N VAL A 23 -41.04 -0.19 32.02
CA VAL A 23 -41.37 -0.35 30.59
C VAL A 23 -40.39 0.39 29.72
N LEU A 24 -39.90 1.56 30.14
CA LEU A 24 -38.89 2.33 29.39
C LEU A 24 -37.50 1.64 29.37
N SER A 25 -37.17 0.90 30.45
CA SER A 25 -35.93 0.13 30.52
C SER A 25 -35.90 -1.10 29.61
N ILE A 26 -37.06 -1.68 29.29
CA ILE A 26 -37.13 -2.88 28.40
C ILE A 26 -37.03 -2.51 26.93
N LEU A 27 -37.32 -1.27 26.55
CA LEU A 27 -37.19 -0.78 25.16
C LEU A 27 -35.72 -0.45 24.74
N PHE A 28 -34.75 -0.46 25.69
CA PHE A 28 -33.36 -0.15 25.43
C PHE A 28 -32.44 -1.39 25.36
N VAL A 29 -32.96 -2.59 25.53
CA VAL A 29 -32.20 -3.85 25.41
C VAL A 29 -32.54 -4.47 24.07
N GLY A 30 -31.75 -4.18 23.02
CA GLY A 30 -31.86 -4.96 21.83
C GLY A 30 -31.64 -4.22 20.52
N PHE A 31 -30.47 -3.66 20.33
CA PHE A 31 -29.95 -3.48 19.00
C PHE A 31 -28.40 -3.46 19.04
N ASP A 32 -27.82 -4.52 19.62
CA ASP A 32 -26.45 -4.87 19.29
C ASP A 32 -26.49 -5.60 17.95
N ALA A 33 -26.55 -4.84 16.85
CA ALA A 33 -26.29 -5.36 15.54
C ALA A 33 -24.80 -5.73 15.47
N PRO A 34 -24.44 -6.99 15.19
CA PRO A 34 -23.03 -7.35 14.99
C PRO A 34 -22.54 -6.69 13.70
N SER A 35 -21.78 -5.61 13.83
CA SER A 35 -21.10 -4.90 12.74
C SER A 35 -19.88 -5.70 12.23
N THR A 36 -20.05 -6.99 11.97
CA THR A 36 -18.93 -7.90 11.63
C THR A 36 -18.76 -8.17 10.15
N LEU A 37 -19.54 -7.54 9.26
CA LEU A 37 -19.42 -7.79 7.80
C LEU A 37 -18.54 -6.78 7.05
N GLY A 38 -18.03 -5.73 7.69
CA GLY A 38 -17.26 -4.67 7.02
C GLY A 38 -15.74 -4.82 7.01
N GLN A 39 -15.16 -5.71 7.81
CA GLN A 39 -13.70 -5.75 7.98
C GLN A 39 -12.94 -6.71 7.05
N SER A 40 -13.60 -7.64 6.41
CA SER A 40 -12.94 -8.59 5.51
C SER A 40 -12.66 -8.03 4.10
N PHE A 41 -13.43 -7.06 3.62
CA PHE A 41 -13.23 -6.46 2.30
C PHE A 41 -12.03 -5.50 2.22
N LEU A 42 -11.67 -4.82 3.32
CA LEU A 42 -10.54 -3.87 3.32
C LEU A 42 -9.16 -4.54 3.51
N ARG A 43 -9.12 -5.79 3.93
CA ARG A 43 -7.86 -6.52 4.18
C ARG A 43 -7.26 -7.15 2.94
N GLN A 44 -8.01 -7.25 1.84
CA GLN A 44 -7.59 -7.93 0.61
C GLN A 44 -6.92 -6.99 -0.40
N SER A 45 -7.05 -5.68 -0.25
CA SER A 45 -6.64 -4.69 -1.26
C SER A 45 -5.19 -4.22 -1.19
N ASN A 46 -4.35 -4.76 -0.30
CA ASN A 46 -2.99 -4.25 -0.16
C ASN A 46 -1.91 -5.35 -0.10
N GLN A 47 -2.09 -6.43 -0.85
CA GLN A 47 -1.11 -7.52 -0.93
C GLN A 47 -0.04 -7.24 -1.99
N TRP A 48 0.74 -6.19 -1.82
CA TRP A 48 1.94 -6.01 -2.61
C TRP A 48 2.96 -7.10 -2.29
N LYS A 49 3.38 -7.84 -3.31
CA LYS A 49 4.43 -8.84 -3.19
C LYS A 49 5.79 -8.20 -3.48
N ALA A 50 6.71 -8.26 -2.51
CA ALA A 50 8.08 -7.83 -2.71
C ALA A 50 8.79 -8.75 -3.71
N MET A 51 9.57 -8.15 -4.61
CA MET A 51 10.36 -8.82 -5.63
C MET A 51 11.83 -8.43 -5.49
N PRO A 52 12.77 -9.36 -5.70
CA PRO A 52 14.20 -9.10 -5.52
C PRO A 52 14.84 -8.34 -6.67
N VAL A 53 14.22 -8.27 -7.87
CA VAL A 53 14.81 -7.65 -9.06
C VAL A 53 13.81 -6.69 -9.69
N VAL A 54 14.27 -5.48 -9.99
CA VAL A 54 13.57 -4.53 -10.86
C VAL A 54 14.08 -4.64 -12.28
N VAL A 55 13.17 -4.58 -13.24
CA VAL A 55 13.47 -4.39 -14.66
C VAL A 55 13.17 -2.94 -14.99
N LEU A 56 14.19 -2.22 -15.42
CA LEU A 56 14.13 -0.83 -15.83
C LEU A 56 14.32 -0.70 -17.32
N GLN A 57 13.77 0.35 -17.88
CA GLN A 57 14.06 0.80 -19.22
C GLN A 57 14.62 2.21 -19.14
N GLY A 58 15.71 2.45 -19.87
CA GLY A 58 16.35 3.75 -19.99
C GLY A 58 16.35 4.21 -21.44
N LEU A 59 16.08 5.49 -21.64
CA LEU A 59 16.19 6.19 -22.92
C LEU A 59 17.33 7.21 -22.85
N ASP A 60 18.28 7.10 -23.76
CA ASP A 60 19.20 8.18 -24.09
C ASP A 60 18.54 9.08 -25.15
N LYS A 61 18.17 10.29 -24.75
CA LYS A 61 17.46 11.26 -25.61
C LYS A 61 18.32 11.82 -26.74
N ILE A 62 19.63 11.79 -26.57
CA ILE A 62 20.58 12.31 -27.59
C ILE A 62 20.73 11.32 -28.73
N THR A 63 20.87 10.04 -28.44
CA THR A 63 21.07 8.99 -29.42
C THR A 63 19.79 8.26 -29.80
N ALA A 64 18.65 8.59 -29.13
CA ALA A 64 17.36 7.90 -29.24
C ALA A 64 17.43 6.38 -28.95
N ARG A 65 18.42 5.95 -28.16
CA ARG A 65 18.60 4.54 -27.80
C ARG A 65 17.83 4.19 -26.56
N VAL A 66 17.06 3.11 -26.66
CA VAL A 66 16.35 2.50 -25.54
C VAL A 66 17.09 1.23 -25.14
N SER A 67 17.33 1.06 -23.84
CA SER A 67 17.96 -0.12 -23.25
C SER A 67 17.17 -0.64 -22.09
N THR A 68 17.04 -1.96 -21.97
CA THR A 68 16.40 -2.62 -20.82
C THR A 68 17.51 -3.26 -20.00
N PHE A 69 17.46 -3.05 -18.68
CA PHE A 69 18.45 -3.56 -17.74
C PHE A 69 17.80 -3.90 -16.40
N GLU A 70 18.53 -4.66 -15.59
CA GLU A 70 18.03 -5.17 -14.32
C GLU A 70 18.94 -4.75 -13.19
N ILE A 71 18.31 -4.45 -12.05
CA ILE A 71 19.03 -4.16 -10.82
C ILE A 71 18.36 -4.95 -9.67
N GLU A 72 19.17 -5.63 -8.86
CA GLU A 72 18.68 -6.27 -7.65
C GLU A 72 18.35 -5.21 -6.58
N VAL A 73 17.31 -5.47 -5.82
CA VAL A 73 16.95 -4.64 -4.66
C VAL A 73 18.10 -4.59 -3.67
N GLY A 74 18.46 -3.39 -3.24
CA GLY A 74 19.62 -3.12 -2.40
C GLY A 74 20.94 -2.96 -3.14
N LYS A 75 20.94 -3.07 -4.47
CA LYS A 75 22.12 -2.86 -5.33
C LYS A 75 22.01 -1.53 -6.08
N VAL A 76 23.17 -1.12 -6.62
CA VAL A 76 23.31 0.04 -7.49
C VAL A 76 23.62 -0.46 -8.91
N GLY A 77 22.88 0.05 -9.88
CA GLY A 77 23.17 -0.11 -11.31
C GLY A 77 23.52 1.23 -11.95
N PHE A 78 23.97 1.19 -13.20
CA PHE A 78 24.36 2.38 -13.95
C PHE A 78 23.68 2.42 -15.30
N PHE A 79 23.27 3.63 -15.70
CA PHE A 79 22.76 3.91 -17.04
C PHE A 79 23.30 5.27 -17.50
N GLY A 80 24.23 5.27 -18.48
CA GLY A 80 24.97 6.48 -18.84
C GLY A 80 25.73 7.05 -17.65
N VAL A 81 25.48 8.30 -17.31
CA VAL A 81 26.05 8.97 -16.12
C VAL A 81 25.18 8.80 -14.89
N LEU A 82 24.06 8.10 -14.99
CA LEU A 82 23.16 7.89 -13.85
C LEU A 82 23.59 6.68 -13.03
N SER A 83 23.63 6.86 -11.71
CA SER A 83 23.73 5.82 -10.70
C SER A 83 22.34 5.59 -10.10
N ILE A 84 21.83 4.38 -10.18
CA ILE A 84 20.45 4.03 -9.78
C ILE A 84 20.51 3.02 -8.65
N GLU A 85 20.11 3.42 -7.47
CA GLU A 85 19.96 2.53 -6.32
C GLU A 85 18.52 2.10 -6.16
N VAL A 86 18.26 0.80 -6.13
CA VAL A 86 16.93 0.23 -5.94
C VAL A 86 16.71 -0.13 -4.48
N LYS A 87 15.80 0.57 -3.81
CA LYS A 87 15.46 0.30 -2.41
C LYS A 87 14.33 -0.72 -2.23
N SER A 88 13.41 -0.79 -3.19
CA SER A 88 12.26 -1.71 -3.12
C SER A 88 11.68 -1.95 -4.49
N CYS A 89 11.21 -3.16 -4.77
CA CYS A 89 10.38 -3.48 -5.93
C CYS A 89 9.19 -4.31 -5.49
N LYS A 90 7.97 -3.92 -5.89
CA LYS A 90 6.73 -4.57 -5.48
C LYS A 90 5.80 -4.77 -6.67
N LYS A 91 5.06 -5.86 -6.65
CA LYS A 91 4.09 -6.24 -7.68
C LYS A 91 2.77 -6.62 -7.06
N LYS A 92 1.65 -6.21 -7.66
CA LYS A 92 0.33 -6.66 -7.26
C LYS A 92 0.10 -8.13 -7.63
N PRO A 93 -0.74 -8.86 -6.86
CA PRO A 93 -1.09 -10.24 -7.19
C PRO A 93 -1.90 -10.29 -8.50
N PRO A 94 -1.92 -11.45 -9.21
CA PRO A 94 -2.66 -11.60 -10.48
C PRO A 94 -4.17 -11.40 -10.37
N THR A 95 -4.72 -11.42 -9.17
CA THR A 95 -6.16 -11.23 -8.87
C THR A 95 -6.58 -9.75 -8.88
N GLU A 96 -5.62 -8.83 -8.92
CA GLU A 96 -5.85 -7.38 -8.99
C GLU A 96 -5.38 -6.81 -10.34
N PRO A 97 -5.83 -5.60 -10.71
CA PRO A 97 -5.27 -4.90 -11.87
C PRO A 97 -3.74 -4.87 -11.79
N PRO A 98 -3.03 -5.27 -12.86
CA PRO A 98 -1.59 -5.43 -12.83
C PRO A 98 -0.89 -4.10 -12.57
N GLU A 99 -0.11 -4.04 -11.50
CA GLU A 99 0.72 -2.90 -11.16
C GLU A 99 2.07 -3.36 -10.60
N LYS A 100 3.12 -2.63 -10.93
CA LYS A 100 4.48 -2.82 -10.40
C LYS A 100 5.02 -1.45 -10.03
N VAL A 101 5.68 -1.39 -8.89
CA VAL A 101 6.27 -0.15 -8.38
C VAL A 101 7.66 -0.42 -7.84
N ALA A 102 8.57 0.51 -8.07
CA ALA A 102 9.89 0.48 -7.47
C ALA A 102 10.22 1.80 -6.78
N PHE A 103 10.82 1.72 -5.61
CA PHE A 103 11.42 2.89 -4.97
C PHE A 103 12.89 2.96 -5.36
N VAL A 104 13.25 4.03 -6.05
CA VAL A 104 14.60 4.25 -6.55
C VAL A 104 15.17 5.59 -6.10
N VAL A 105 16.48 5.63 -5.99
CA VAL A 105 17.26 6.84 -5.80
C VAL A 105 18.22 6.95 -6.98
N ILE A 106 18.17 8.04 -7.71
CA ILE A 106 18.98 8.25 -8.90
C ILE A 106 19.88 9.45 -8.67
N ASN A 107 21.18 9.26 -8.91
CA ASN A 107 22.17 10.32 -8.84
C ASN A 107 22.81 10.51 -10.22
N ASP A 108 23.11 11.76 -10.55
CA ASP A 108 23.90 12.14 -11.71
C ASP A 108 25.39 12.18 -11.33
N LEU A 109 26.21 11.45 -12.09
CA LEU A 109 27.66 11.25 -11.87
C LEU A 109 28.47 11.84 -13.03
N LYS A 110 28.33 13.13 -13.32
CA LYS A 110 29.12 13.75 -14.37
C LYS A 110 30.59 13.77 -14.01
N PRO A 111 31.47 13.41 -14.99
CA PRO A 111 32.90 13.46 -14.77
C PRO A 111 33.37 14.87 -14.33
N GLY A 112 34.11 14.91 -13.23
CA GLY A 112 34.65 16.18 -12.67
C GLY A 112 33.67 17.01 -11.83
N GLU A 113 32.43 16.56 -11.69
CA GLU A 113 31.41 17.22 -10.85
C GLU A 113 31.10 16.39 -9.60
N LYS A 114 30.47 17.06 -8.60
CA LYS A 114 29.95 16.33 -7.44
C LYS A 114 28.71 15.54 -7.84
N MET A 115 28.55 14.35 -7.27
CA MET A 115 27.33 13.57 -7.38
C MET A 115 26.12 14.37 -6.91
N ILE A 116 25.08 14.45 -7.71
CA ILE A 116 23.85 15.17 -7.42
C ILE A 116 22.69 14.18 -7.48
N GLU A 117 21.88 14.12 -6.41
CA GLU A 117 20.63 13.36 -6.41
C GLU A 117 19.62 14.08 -7.33
N VAL A 118 19.20 13.41 -8.39
CA VAL A 118 18.26 13.95 -9.40
C VAL A 118 16.86 13.35 -9.29
N PHE A 119 16.72 12.24 -8.54
CA PHE A 119 15.42 11.63 -8.30
C PHE A 119 15.44 10.77 -7.02
N ARG A 120 14.35 10.84 -6.26
CA ARG A 120 14.07 9.92 -5.14
C ARG A 120 12.57 9.71 -5.03
N GLY A 121 12.11 8.49 -5.25
CA GLY A 121 10.68 8.23 -5.13
C GLY A 121 10.23 6.87 -5.67
N TRP A 122 8.91 6.69 -5.64
CA TRP A 122 8.25 5.55 -6.26
C TRP A 122 7.99 5.82 -7.74
N MET A 123 8.43 4.92 -8.59
CA MET A 123 8.06 4.86 -10.00
C MET A 123 7.01 3.78 -10.23
N PHE A 124 6.03 4.05 -11.10
CA PHE A 124 4.90 3.18 -11.41
C PHE A 124 5.00 2.67 -12.84
N ALA A 125 4.93 1.34 -13.02
CA ALA A 125 5.05 0.75 -14.35
C ALA A 125 3.84 1.05 -15.24
N SER A 126 2.62 1.12 -14.65
CA SER A 126 1.40 1.43 -15.42
C SER A 126 1.28 2.90 -15.79
N SER A 127 1.99 3.79 -15.10
CA SER A 127 1.86 5.23 -15.26
C SER A 127 3.22 5.93 -15.01
N PRO A 128 4.20 5.77 -15.91
CA PRO A 128 5.55 6.31 -15.72
C PRO A 128 5.59 7.83 -15.54
N SER A 129 4.63 8.55 -16.12
CA SER A 129 4.55 10.01 -16.04
C SER A 129 4.06 10.57 -14.70
N LEU A 130 3.54 9.72 -13.79
CA LEU A 130 3.08 10.20 -12.48
C LEU A 130 4.23 10.70 -11.60
N ASN A 131 5.38 10.05 -11.70
CA ASN A 131 6.57 10.41 -10.95
C ASN A 131 7.80 9.93 -11.76
N GLY A 132 8.15 10.66 -12.78
CA GLY A 132 9.25 10.37 -13.69
C GLY A 132 10.54 11.09 -13.31
N LEU A 133 11.66 10.62 -13.85
CA LEU A 133 12.92 11.31 -13.79
C LEU A 133 12.89 12.55 -14.70
N GLU A 134 13.20 13.71 -14.16
CA GLU A 134 13.44 14.93 -14.94
C GLU A 134 14.94 15.11 -15.16
N HIS A 135 15.46 14.61 -16.29
CA HIS A 135 16.87 14.75 -16.65
C HIS A 135 17.01 15.17 -18.13
N PRO A 136 17.93 16.09 -18.48
CA PRO A 136 18.00 16.62 -19.85
C PRO A 136 18.40 15.59 -20.91
N VAL A 137 19.15 14.56 -20.53
CA VAL A 137 19.72 13.57 -21.46
C VAL A 137 19.07 12.20 -21.33
N TYR A 138 18.64 11.81 -20.15
CA TYR A 138 18.17 10.46 -19.88
C TYR A 138 16.76 10.44 -19.32
N ASP A 139 15.97 9.45 -19.72
CA ASP A 139 14.76 9.03 -19.03
C ASP A 139 14.93 7.60 -18.53
N VAL A 140 14.32 7.31 -17.37
CA VAL A 140 14.32 5.97 -16.78
C VAL A 140 12.93 5.69 -16.22
N TRP A 141 12.42 4.48 -16.44
CA TRP A 141 11.14 4.03 -15.90
C TRP A 141 11.13 2.55 -15.58
N VAL A 142 10.20 2.14 -14.74
CA VAL A 142 10.01 0.75 -14.33
C VAL A 142 9.19 0.00 -15.39
N LEU A 143 9.64 -1.18 -15.78
CA LEU A 143 8.89 -2.12 -16.60
C LEU A 143 8.27 -3.25 -15.79
N ASP A 144 9.06 -3.90 -14.93
CA ASP A 144 8.61 -5.06 -14.17
C ASP A 144 9.36 -5.21 -12.85
N CYS A 145 8.75 -5.97 -11.94
CA CYS A 145 9.36 -6.52 -10.73
C CYS A 145 9.31 -8.04 -10.81
N ARG A 146 10.44 -8.73 -10.75
CA ARG A 146 10.53 -10.18 -10.96
C ARG A 146 11.36 -10.93 -9.91
N LYS A 147 11.25 -12.24 -9.92
CA LYS A 147 12.15 -13.11 -9.16
C LYS A 147 13.55 -13.08 -9.77
N SER A 148 14.58 -13.36 -8.98
CA SER A 148 15.93 -13.53 -9.52
C SER A 148 15.96 -14.71 -10.49
N SER A 149 16.59 -14.51 -11.64
CA SER A 149 16.81 -15.57 -12.64
C SER A 149 17.79 -16.67 -12.15
N ILE A 150 18.51 -16.40 -11.07
CA ILE A 150 19.49 -17.34 -10.49
C ILE A 150 18.79 -18.53 -9.79
N GLN A 151 17.48 -18.45 -9.48
CA GLN A 151 16.73 -19.53 -8.85
C GLN A 151 16.06 -20.51 -9.83
N SER A 152 16.32 -20.44 -11.12
CA SER A 152 15.75 -21.34 -12.14
C SER A 152 16.77 -22.28 -12.77
N LYS A 153 17.88 -22.62 -12.08
CA LYS A 153 18.63 -23.82 -12.46
C LYS A 153 17.90 -25.02 -11.84
N PRO A 154 17.29 -25.91 -12.62
CA PRO A 154 16.78 -27.18 -12.11
C PRO A 154 17.96 -27.92 -11.44
N SER A 155 17.74 -28.41 -10.23
CA SER A 155 18.69 -29.33 -9.61
C SER A 155 18.84 -30.54 -10.53
N GLU A 156 20.07 -30.87 -10.90
CA GLU A 156 20.45 -32.02 -11.74
C GLU A 156 20.13 -33.39 -11.10
N ASP A 157 19.26 -33.46 -10.09
CA ASP A 157 18.92 -34.69 -9.35
C ASP A 157 17.66 -35.40 -9.86
N GLU A 158 17.04 -34.99 -10.98
CA GLU A 158 15.88 -35.70 -11.56
C GLU A 158 16.20 -36.48 -12.85
N LEU A 159 17.47 -36.78 -13.12
CA LEU A 159 17.89 -37.65 -14.21
C LEU A 159 18.73 -38.83 -13.66
N LYS A 160 18.04 -39.66 -12.81
CA LYS A 160 18.56 -40.98 -12.51
C LYS A 160 17.44 -42.01 -12.40
#